data_05979e9d4182d2d26d704e1ef608623f
#
_entry.id   05979e9d4182d2d26d704e1ef608623f
#
_cell.length_a   1.000
_cell.length_b   1.000
_cell.length_c   1.000
_cell.angle_alpha   90.00
_cell.angle_beta   90.00
_cell.angle_gamma   90.00
#
_symmetry.space_group_name_H-M   'P 1'
#
loop_
_entity.id
_entity.type
_entity.pdbx_description
1 polymer ?
#
loop_
_entity_poly.entity_id
_entity_poly.type
_entity_poly.pdbx_seq_one_letter_code
_entity_poly.pdbx_strand_id
1 'polypeptide(L)'
;DIVLKTTSYSIDDAVKHFIYNVLPGTTSAASVKAKFLKRLILKEDSVVEIDQKLAFDLLSHMKGGPSVEVLLDLAFHKDTKIAEQAANVLKTQVFLYEADTNRLEEKYNAGNKIAEDILESYSEAEFFTKLNAIPEKIKIVTYVAAEGDISTDLLSPGNQAHSRSDRELHGQCFISKKAQDEISQLKIAHPDKSVMLVAEKGTMGVGSSRMSGVNNVALWTGKKASPYIPYVNVAPIVAGTNGISPIFLTTVGVTGGIGIDLKNWVKKKDSDGNIILNNDGEPILEQLYSVETGTELTINTKTKKLYNKEETKELVDVSSSFTRQKVEFMKAGGSYSIIFGKKLQNFAANILNKD
;
A
#
# COMPACT_ATOMS: atom_id res chain seq x y z
N ASP A 1 -3.55 -26.85 9.79
CA ASP A 1 -4.13 -27.96 10.57
C ASP A 1 -3.44 -28.21 11.91
N ILE A 2 -2.13 -28.02 12.05
CA ILE A 2 -1.44 -28.11 13.35
C ILE A 2 -1.89 -26.96 14.26
N VAL A 3 -2.00 -25.76 13.74
CA VAL A 3 -2.43 -24.54 14.47
C VAL A 3 -3.86 -24.71 15.02
N LEU A 4 -4.75 -25.33 14.25
CA LEU A 4 -6.14 -25.58 14.66
C LEU A 4 -6.29 -26.69 15.71
N LYS A 5 -5.27 -27.52 15.87
CA LYS A 5 -5.27 -28.66 16.81
C LYS A 5 -4.58 -28.37 18.14
N THR A 6 -3.86 -27.25 18.26
CA THR A 6 -3.18 -26.87 19.49
C THR A 6 -4.02 -25.92 20.32
N THR A 7 -4.52 -26.39 21.44
CA THR A 7 -5.28 -25.61 22.44
C THR A 7 -4.45 -24.55 23.18
N SER A 8 -3.14 -24.47 22.91
CA SER A 8 -2.20 -23.56 23.60
C SER A 8 -2.00 -22.20 22.91
N TYR A 9 -2.53 -22.00 21.69
CA TYR A 9 -2.46 -20.73 20.98
C TYR A 9 -3.73 -19.92 21.18
N SER A 10 -3.57 -18.63 21.53
CA SER A 10 -4.67 -17.69 21.37
C SER A 10 -5.05 -17.58 19.88
N ILE A 11 -6.27 -17.16 19.60
CA ILE A 11 -6.73 -16.90 18.21
C ILE A 11 -5.78 -15.93 17.51
N ASP A 12 -5.37 -14.88 18.22
CA ASP A 12 -4.42 -13.89 17.71
C ASP A 12 -3.08 -14.51 17.34
N ASP A 13 -2.57 -15.43 18.16
CA ASP A 13 -1.29 -16.11 17.88
C ASP A 13 -1.42 -17.07 16.71
N ALA A 14 -2.55 -17.78 16.59
CA ALA A 14 -2.82 -18.65 15.45
C ALA A 14 -2.93 -17.85 14.14
N VAL A 15 -3.63 -16.73 14.16
CA VAL A 15 -3.77 -15.83 13.00
C VAL A 15 -2.44 -15.18 12.67
N LYS A 16 -1.69 -14.70 13.65
CA LYS A 16 -0.33 -14.16 13.46
C LYS A 16 0.60 -15.22 12.89
N HIS A 17 0.56 -16.47 13.42
CA HIS A 17 1.37 -17.55 12.89
C HIS A 17 1.08 -17.79 11.41
N PHE A 18 -0.18 -17.81 11.00
CA PHE A 18 -0.59 -17.99 9.61
C PHE A 18 -0.27 -16.78 8.71
N ILE A 19 -0.34 -15.57 9.26
CA ILE A 19 -0.02 -14.35 8.54
C ILE A 19 1.48 -14.24 8.28
N TYR A 20 2.30 -14.62 9.28
CA TYR A 20 3.73 -14.31 9.31
C TYR A 20 4.64 -15.51 8.97
N ASN A 21 4.12 -16.73 8.99
CA ASN A 21 4.91 -17.90 8.67
C ASN A 21 4.49 -18.49 7.32
N VAL A 22 5.27 -18.19 6.30
CA VAL A 22 5.13 -18.81 4.98
C VAL A 22 5.99 -20.07 4.95
N LEU A 23 5.44 -21.11 4.35
CA LEU A 23 6.24 -22.26 3.94
C LEU A 23 7.23 -21.78 2.86
N PRO A 24 8.55 -21.82 3.10
CA PRO A 24 9.53 -21.35 2.14
C PRO A 24 9.36 -22.01 0.77
N GLY A 25 9.41 -21.20 -0.30
CA GLY A 25 9.43 -21.71 -1.67
C GLY A 25 8.10 -22.13 -2.26
N THR A 26 6.96 -21.90 -1.59
CA THR A 26 5.65 -22.27 -2.15
C THR A 26 4.81 -21.05 -2.51
N THR A 27 4.38 -20.94 -3.76
CA THR A 27 3.37 -19.98 -4.20
C THR A 27 1.98 -20.29 -3.63
N SER A 28 1.80 -21.47 -3.04
CA SER A 28 0.54 -21.96 -2.48
C SER A 28 0.21 -21.41 -1.09
N ALA A 29 1.12 -20.72 -0.42
CA ALA A 29 0.89 -20.16 0.91
C ALA A 29 -0.33 -19.23 0.96
N ALA A 30 -0.50 -18.36 -0.02
CA ALA A 30 -1.66 -17.49 -0.11
C ALA A 30 -2.97 -18.30 -0.28
N SER A 31 -2.97 -19.38 -1.06
CA SER A 31 -4.13 -20.26 -1.22
C SER A 31 -4.48 -20.98 0.08
N VAL A 32 -3.47 -21.48 0.80
CA VAL A 32 -3.67 -22.15 2.09
C VAL A 32 -4.26 -21.17 3.11
N LYS A 33 -3.73 -19.96 3.18
CA LYS A 33 -4.24 -18.91 4.06
C LYS A 33 -5.67 -18.52 3.71
N ALA A 34 -5.99 -18.30 2.42
CA ALA A 34 -7.33 -17.94 2.00
C ALA A 34 -8.36 -19.03 2.36
N LYS A 35 -8.05 -20.30 2.09
CA LYS A 35 -8.89 -21.44 2.46
C LYS A 35 -9.05 -21.59 3.97
N PHE A 36 -8.00 -21.33 4.74
CA PHE A 36 -8.07 -21.32 6.19
C PHE A 36 -9.02 -20.23 6.69
N LEU A 37 -8.90 -19.00 6.20
CA LEU A 37 -9.79 -17.89 6.56
C LEU A 37 -11.25 -18.19 6.18
N LYS A 38 -11.50 -18.83 5.02
CA LYS A 38 -12.84 -19.30 4.64
C LYS A 38 -13.42 -20.26 5.69
N ARG A 39 -12.66 -21.26 6.12
CA ARG A 39 -13.12 -22.23 7.14
C ARG A 39 -13.45 -21.55 8.48
N LEU A 40 -12.66 -20.56 8.88
CA LEU A 40 -12.93 -19.76 10.09
C LEU A 40 -14.22 -18.96 9.96
N ILE A 41 -14.44 -18.29 8.81
CA ILE A 41 -15.67 -17.55 8.53
C ILE A 41 -16.90 -18.47 8.58
N LEU A 42 -16.77 -19.67 8.03
CA LEU A 42 -17.87 -20.66 7.96
C LEU A 42 -18.04 -21.47 9.26
N LYS A 43 -17.16 -21.25 10.26
CA LYS A 43 -17.13 -22.02 11.52
C LYS A 43 -17.06 -23.54 11.30
N GLU A 44 -16.35 -23.95 10.25
CA GLU A 44 -16.15 -25.38 9.92
C GLU A 44 -15.19 -26.07 10.86
N ASP A 45 -14.38 -25.31 11.61
CA ASP A 45 -13.51 -25.82 12.66
C ASP A 45 -13.94 -25.26 14.01
N SER A 46 -14.36 -26.15 14.91
CA SER A 46 -14.92 -25.79 16.22
C SER A 46 -13.88 -25.32 17.26
N VAL A 47 -12.59 -25.33 16.91
CA VAL A 47 -11.50 -25.11 17.87
C VAL A 47 -11.09 -23.62 17.97
N VAL A 48 -11.45 -22.80 16.98
CA VAL A 48 -11.02 -21.40 16.92
C VAL A 48 -12.22 -20.54 16.56
N GLU A 49 -12.66 -19.72 17.51
CA GLU A 49 -13.57 -18.61 17.20
C GLU A 49 -12.76 -17.41 16.75
N ILE A 50 -13.04 -16.90 15.54
CA ILE A 50 -12.45 -15.69 15.03
C ILE A 50 -13.54 -14.63 14.86
N ASP A 51 -13.18 -13.38 15.08
CA ASP A 51 -13.98 -12.26 14.60
C ASP A 51 -14.04 -12.34 13.06
N GLN A 52 -15.22 -12.59 12.52
CA GLN A 52 -15.44 -12.67 11.07
C GLN A 52 -14.94 -11.43 10.34
N LYS A 53 -15.06 -10.25 10.96
CA LYS A 53 -14.57 -9.00 10.40
C LYS A 53 -13.05 -9.07 10.18
N LEU A 54 -12.29 -9.59 11.14
CA LEU A 54 -10.84 -9.75 10.99
C LEU A 54 -10.50 -10.70 9.82
N ALA A 55 -11.24 -11.80 9.68
CA ALA A 55 -11.01 -12.74 8.58
C ALA A 55 -11.29 -12.11 7.20
N PHE A 56 -12.36 -11.32 7.07
CA PHE A 56 -12.64 -10.57 5.85
C PHE A 56 -11.60 -9.48 5.60
N ASP A 57 -11.16 -8.77 6.62
CA ASP A 57 -10.07 -7.79 6.52
C ASP A 57 -8.79 -8.45 5.97
N LEU A 58 -8.41 -9.62 6.48
CA LEU A 58 -7.24 -10.36 6.01
C LEU A 58 -7.38 -10.83 4.56
N LEU A 59 -8.55 -11.34 4.16
CA LEU A 59 -8.83 -11.70 2.76
C LEU A 59 -8.73 -10.48 1.85
N SER A 60 -9.17 -9.33 2.31
CA SER A 60 -9.15 -8.08 1.57
C SER A 60 -7.73 -7.57 1.31
N HIS A 61 -6.75 -7.89 2.15
CA HIS A 61 -5.34 -7.53 1.99
C HIS A 61 -4.58 -8.44 1.01
N MET A 62 -5.15 -9.56 0.60
CA MET A 62 -4.59 -10.42 -0.43
C MET A 62 -4.98 -9.90 -1.81
N LYS A 63 -4.06 -9.98 -2.79
CA LYS A 63 -4.27 -9.44 -4.13
C LYS A 63 -4.64 -10.53 -5.12
N GLY A 64 -5.91 -10.59 -5.50
CA GLY A 64 -6.41 -11.45 -6.56
C GLY A 64 -6.29 -12.95 -6.26
N GLY A 65 -6.48 -13.78 -7.29
CA GLY A 65 -6.30 -15.23 -7.21
C GLY A 65 -7.00 -15.89 -6.02
N PRO A 66 -6.22 -16.48 -5.09
CA PRO A 66 -6.80 -17.29 -4.02
C PRO A 66 -7.82 -16.57 -3.12
N SER A 67 -7.66 -15.27 -2.88
CA SER A 67 -8.63 -14.53 -2.07
C SER A 67 -9.91 -14.25 -2.84
N VAL A 68 -9.82 -13.94 -4.13
CA VAL A 68 -10.98 -13.71 -4.99
C VAL A 68 -11.82 -14.98 -5.12
N GLU A 69 -11.19 -16.13 -5.35
CA GLU A 69 -11.87 -17.44 -5.41
C GLU A 69 -12.68 -17.68 -4.13
N VAL A 70 -12.04 -17.51 -2.97
CA VAL A 70 -12.70 -17.68 -1.66
C VAL A 70 -13.81 -16.66 -1.43
N LEU A 71 -13.60 -15.40 -1.79
CA LEU A 71 -14.60 -14.36 -1.66
C LEU A 71 -15.82 -14.59 -2.55
N LEU A 72 -15.62 -15.11 -3.77
CA LEU A 72 -16.73 -15.52 -4.65
C LEU A 72 -17.52 -16.70 -4.05
N ASP A 73 -16.83 -17.67 -3.45
CA ASP A 73 -17.52 -18.77 -2.75
C ASP A 73 -18.38 -18.24 -1.59
N LEU A 74 -17.85 -17.29 -0.83
CA LEU A 74 -18.55 -16.69 0.30
C LEU A 74 -19.67 -15.75 -0.15
N ALA A 75 -19.49 -14.99 -1.24
CA ALA A 75 -20.52 -14.10 -1.80
C ALA A 75 -21.75 -14.85 -2.30
N PHE A 76 -21.59 -16.11 -2.65
CA PHE A 76 -22.70 -16.98 -3.07
C PHE A 76 -23.11 -18.00 -2.00
N HIS A 77 -22.72 -17.76 -0.75
CA HIS A 77 -23.12 -18.60 0.38
C HIS A 77 -24.59 -18.34 0.77
N LYS A 78 -25.23 -19.38 1.35
CA LYS A 78 -26.66 -19.31 1.79
C LYS A 78 -26.91 -18.34 2.93
N ASP A 79 -25.91 -18.07 3.76
CA ASP A 79 -26.00 -17.07 4.83
C ASP A 79 -25.80 -15.68 4.21
N THR A 80 -26.85 -14.86 4.23
CA THR A 80 -26.89 -13.55 3.61
C THR A 80 -25.90 -12.57 4.23
N LYS A 81 -25.62 -12.65 5.53
CA LYS A 81 -24.64 -11.78 6.19
C LYS A 81 -23.22 -12.06 5.71
N ILE A 82 -22.88 -13.35 5.53
CA ILE A 82 -21.60 -13.75 4.98
C ILE A 82 -21.51 -13.30 3.52
N ALA A 83 -22.57 -13.51 2.74
CA ALA A 83 -22.62 -13.16 1.33
C ALA A 83 -22.43 -11.65 1.11
N GLU A 84 -23.14 -10.81 1.87
CA GLU A 84 -23.00 -9.35 1.81
C GLU A 84 -21.63 -8.85 2.22
N GLN A 85 -21.03 -9.41 3.28
CA GLN A 85 -19.67 -9.05 3.69
C GLN A 85 -18.63 -9.42 2.62
N ALA A 86 -18.74 -10.60 2.04
CA ALA A 86 -17.87 -11.03 0.94
C ALA A 86 -18.04 -10.15 -0.30
N ALA A 87 -19.28 -9.80 -0.67
CA ALA A 87 -19.56 -8.89 -1.77
C ALA A 87 -18.94 -7.51 -1.53
N ASN A 88 -19.06 -6.97 -0.33
CA ASN A 88 -18.45 -5.67 0.01
C ASN A 88 -16.93 -5.69 -0.11
N VAL A 89 -16.29 -6.81 0.19
CA VAL A 89 -14.86 -6.97 -0.06
C VAL A 89 -14.58 -7.10 -1.56
N LEU A 90 -15.34 -7.90 -2.30
CA LEU A 90 -15.18 -8.09 -3.75
C LEU A 90 -15.29 -6.77 -4.52
N LYS A 91 -16.20 -5.88 -4.15
CA LYS A 91 -16.36 -4.55 -4.75
C LYS A 91 -15.09 -3.70 -4.72
N THR A 92 -14.17 -4.02 -3.81
CA THR A 92 -12.86 -3.34 -3.72
C THR A 92 -11.76 -4.08 -4.47
N GLN A 93 -12.01 -5.28 -5.01
CA GLN A 93 -11.06 -6.13 -5.70
C GLN A 93 -11.10 -5.87 -7.20
N VAL A 94 -9.95 -5.57 -7.80
CA VAL A 94 -9.87 -5.30 -9.25
C VAL A 94 -9.10 -6.38 -10.02
N PHE A 95 -8.40 -7.26 -9.31
CA PHE A 95 -7.58 -8.32 -9.92
C PHE A 95 -8.37 -9.63 -10.05
N LEU A 96 -9.43 -9.62 -10.85
CA LEU A 96 -10.22 -10.78 -11.19
C LEU A 96 -9.67 -11.40 -12.48
N TYR A 97 -9.63 -12.73 -12.49
CA TYR A 97 -9.34 -13.50 -13.70
C TYR A 97 -10.62 -13.71 -14.54
N GLU A 98 -10.47 -14.18 -15.76
CA GLU A 98 -11.60 -14.49 -16.64
C GLU A 98 -12.56 -15.52 -16.00
N ALA A 99 -12.03 -16.54 -15.34
CA ALA A 99 -12.85 -17.52 -14.62
C ALA A 99 -13.71 -16.89 -13.51
N ASP A 100 -13.19 -15.87 -12.83
CA ASP A 100 -13.91 -15.15 -11.77
C ASP A 100 -15.04 -14.31 -12.35
N THR A 101 -14.77 -13.60 -13.46
CA THR A 101 -15.78 -12.79 -14.15
C THR A 101 -16.87 -13.64 -14.80
N ASN A 102 -16.53 -14.77 -15.41
CA ASN A 102 -17.51 -15.71 -15.96
C ASN A 102 -18.44 -16.25 -14.86
N ARG A 103 -17.88 -16.55 -13.69
CA ARG A 103 -18.67 -16.99 -12.54
C ARG A 103 -19.65 -15.93 -12.04
N LEU A 104 -19.26 -14.66 -12.04
CA LEU A 104 -20.15 -13.53 -11.72
C LEU A 104 -21.30 -13.44 -12.75
N GLU A 105 -20.99 -13.53 -14.04
CA GLU A 105 -21.96 -13.48 -15.11
C GLU A 105 -22.95 -14.65 -15.03
N GLU A 106 -22.49 -15.88 -14.80
CA GLU A 106 -23.35 -17.05 -14.61
C GLU A 106 -24.33 -16.87 -13.46
N LYS A 107 -23.85 -16.33 -12.32
CA LYS A 107 -24.68 -16.07 -11.15
C LYS A 107 -25.71 -14.96 -11.40
N TYR A 108 -25.30 -13.90 -12.09
CA TYR A 108 -26.20 -12.82 -12.50
C TYR A 108 -27.32 -13.34 -13.42
N ASN A 109 -26.95 -14.11 -14.44
CA ASN A 109 -27.91 -14.71 -15.37
C ASN A 109 -28.87 -15.70 -14.70
N ALA A 110 -28.46 -16.29 -13.56
CA ALA A 110 -29.30 -17.09 -12.69
C ALA A 110 -30.18 -16.27 -11.74
N GLY A 111 -30.17 -14.95 -11.82
CA GLY A 111 -30.97 -14.03 -10.99
C GLY A 111 -30.42 -13.78 -9.60
N ASN A 112 -29.14 -14.03 -9.35
CA ASN A 112 -28.51 -13.79 -8.04
C ASN A 112 -28.31 -12.31 -7.78
N LYS A 113 -28.96 -11.77 -6.75
CA LYS A 113 -28.91 -10.34 -6.38
C LYS A 113 -27.54 -9.86 -5.88
N ILE A 114 -26.75 -10.72 -5.28
CA ILE A 114 -25.39 -10.38 -4.85
C ILE A 114 -24.46 -10.21 -6.07
N ALA A 115 -24.63 -11.05 -7.10
CA ALA A 115 -23.88 -10.90 -8.35
C ALA A 115 -24.25 -9.59 -9.06
N GLU A 116 -25.55 -9.25 -9.10
CA GLU A 116 -26.05 -7.97 -9.63
C GLU A 116 -25.42 -6.78 -8.91
N ASP A 117 -25.45 -6.75 -7.57
CA ASP A 117 -24.88 -5.71 -6.74
C ASP A 117 -23.35 -5.52 -6.92
N ILE A 118 -22.61 -6.63 -7.09
CA ILE A 118 -21.19 -6.58 -7.40
C ILE A 118 -20.95 -5.99 -8.80
N LEU A 119 -21.70 -6.43 -9.80
CA LEU A 119 -21.60 -5.93 -11.17
C LEU A 119 -21.99 -4.45 -11.26
N GLU A 120 -23.03 -4.02 -10.55
CA GLU A 120 -23.40 -2.60 -10.47
C GLU A 120 -22.27 -1.75 -9.92
N SER A 121 -21.66 -2.18 -8.80
CA SER A 121 -20.48 -1.50 -8.22
C SER A 121 -19.32 -1.41 -9.20
N TYR A 122 -19.05 -2.47 -9.96
CA TYR A 122 -18.00 -2.45 -10.97
C TYR A 122 -18.35 -1.53 -12.16
N SER A 123 -19.60 -1.53 -12.62
CA SER A 123 -20.03 -0.66 -13.72
C SER A 123 -19.92 0.82 -13.37
N GLU A 124 -20.14 1.17 -12.11
CA GLU A 124 -19.97 2.52 -11.58
C GLU A 124 -18.53 2.85 -11.20
N ALA A 125 -17.65 1.86 -11.24
CA ALA A 125 -16.25 1.95 -10.80
C ALA A 125 -16.09 2.51 -9.37
N GLU A 126 -16.94 2.05 -8.45
CA GLU A 126 -17.00 2.55 -7.07
C GLU A 126 -15.66 2.45 -6.33
N PHE A 127 -14.84 1.47 -6.67
CA PHE A 127 -13.52 1.26 -6.07
C PHE A 127 -12.56 2.44 -6.23
N PHE A 128 -12.82 3.39 -7.14
CA PHE A 128 -12.05 4.63 -7.25
C PHE A 128 -12.92 5.90 -7.40
N THR A 129 -14.22 5.80 -7.64
CA THR A 129 -15.11 6.97 -7.75
C THR A 129 -15.63 7.44 -6.41
N LYS A 130 -15.89 6.53 -5.46
CA LYS A 130 -16.33 6.84 -4.10
C LYS A 130 -15.20 7.27 -3.15
N LEU A 131 -14.01 7.52 -3.69
CA LEU A 131 -12.87 7.91 -2.89
C LEU A 131 -12.90 9.38 -2.52
N ASN A 132 -12.42 9.66 -1.31
CA ASN A 132 -12.22 11.02 -0.86
C ASN A 132 -11.20 11.76 -1.75
N ALA A 133 -11.42 13.03 -1.96
CA ALA A 133 -10.44 13.88 -2.63
C ALA A 133 -9.10 13.89 -1.85
N ILE A 134 -8.00 14.05 -2.59
CA ILE A 134 -6.70 14.27 -1.95
C ILE A 134 -6.79 15.58 -1.15
N PRO A 135 -6.42 15.59 0.14
CA PRO A 135 -6.53 16.76 0.97
C PRO A 135 -5.64 17.90 0.45
N GLU A 136 -6.06 19.13 0.65
CA GLU A 136 -5.26 20.31 0.27
C GLU A 136 -3.91 20.33 0.98
N LYS A 137 -3.87 19.89 2.22
CA LYS A 137 -2.67 19.81 3.03
C LYS A 137 -2.46 18.39 3.54
N ILE A 138 -1.29 17.84 3.26
CA ILE A 138 -0.84 16.56 3.79
C ILE A 138 0.20 16.88 4.87
N LYS A 139 -0.20 16.71 6.13
CA LYS A 139 0.71 16.83 7.28
C LYS A 139 1.57 15.58 7.35
N ILE A 140 2.85 15.77 7.57
CA ILE A 140 3.87 14.73 7.53
C ILE A 140 4.68 14.75 8.82
N VAL A 141 5.06 13.56 9.26
CA VAL A 141 6.16 13.32 10.19
C VAL A 141 7.17 12.41 9.52
N THR A 142 8.46 12.71 9.64
CA THR A 142 9.52 11.95 8.99
C THR A 142 9.95 10.74 9.81
N TYR A 143 10.33 9.66 9.12
CA TYR A 143 11.08 8.54 9.66
C TYR A 143 12.35 8.34 8.83
N VAL A 144 13.51 8.57 9.43
CA VAL A 144 14.81 8.34 8.80
C VAL A 144 15.15 6.85 8.92
N ALA A 145 15.04 6.15 7.82
CA ALA A 145 15.23 4.69 7.78
C ALA A 145 16.70 4.27 7.75
N ALA A 146 17.56 5.11 7.19
CA ALA A 146 19.02 4.92 7.19
C ALA A 146 19.73 6.23 6.91
N GLU A 147 20.97 6.36 7.41
CA GLU A 147 21.96 7.28 6.89
C GLU A 147 22.68 6.59 5.72
N GLY A 148 22.45 7.11 4.49
CA GLY A 148 22.95 6.53 3.25
C GLY A 148 21.82 6.00 2.34
N ASP A 149 22.22 5.25 1.32
CA ASP A 149 21.30 4.74 0.30
C ASP A 149 20.31 3.71 0.86
N ILE A 150 19.07 3.84 0.48
CA ILE A 150 18.03 2.83 0.72
C ILE A 150 17.80 2.05 -0.57
N SER A 151 18.19 0.77 -0.58
CA SER A 151 17.96 -0.11 -1.72
C SER A 151 16.51 -0.62 -1.75
N THR A 152 16.06 -0.99 -2.94
CA THR A 152 14.76 -1.65 -3.10
C THR A 152 14.74 -3.06 -2.51
N ASP A 153 15.89 -3.69 -2.31
CA ASP A 153 16.00 -4.97 -1.58
C ASP A 153 15.75 -4.80 -0.08
N LEU A 154 16.11 -3.66 0.48
CA LEU A 154 15.77 -3.33 1.88
C LEU A 154 14.26 -3.14 2.07
N LEU A 155 13.59 -2.57 1.06
CA LEU A 155 12.14 -2.37 1.09
C LEU A 155 11.34 -3.64 0.76
N SER A 156 11.88 -4.51 -0.10
CA SER A 156 11.23 -5.72 -0.62
C SER A 156 12.25 -6.71 -1.13
N PRO A 157 12.81 -7.57 -0.27
CA PRO A 157 13.86 -8.51 -0.64
C PRO A 157 13.47 -9.45 -1.78
N GLY A 158 14.42 -9.68 -2.72
CA GLY A 158 14.18 -10.55 -3.87
C GLY A 158 13.89 -12.00 -3.52
N ASN A 159 14.55 -12.52 -2.49
CA ASN A 159 14.34 -13.89 -1.99
C ASN A 159 12.96 -14.09 -1.33
N GLN A 160 12.21 -13.01 -1.05
CA GLN A 160 10.85 -13.05 -0.51
C GLN A 160 9.77 -12.78 -1.59
N ALA A 161 10.13 -12.90 -2.87
CA ALA A 161 9.21 -12.62 -3.98
C ALA A 161 7.93 -13.48 -3.95
N HIS A 162 8.00 -14.70 -3.42
CA HIS A 162 6.88 -15.63 -3.30
C HIS A 162 5.76 -15.13 -2.36
N SER A 163 6.05 -14.22 -1.44
CA SER A 163 5.06 -13.67 -0.51
C SER A 163 4.33 -12.42 -1.03
N ARG A 164 4.71 -11.87 -2.19
CA ARG A 164 4.21 -10.58 -2.71
C ARG A 164 2.71 -10.51 -2.99
N SER A 165 2.06 -11.66 -3.19
CA SER A 165 0.61 -11.75 -3.36
C SER A 165 -0.16 -11.56 -2.05
N ASP A 166 0.50 -11.68 -0.90
CA ASP A 166 -0.04 -11.41 0.43
C ASP A 166 0.70 -10.23 1.05
N ARG A 167 0.03 -9.09 1.15
CA ARG A 167 0.64 -7.82 1.58
C ARG A 167 1.06 -7.84 3.04
N GLU A 168 0.25 -8.42 3.91
CA GLU A 168 0.56 -8.51 5.35
C GLU A 168 1.80 -9.36 5.57
N LEU A 169 1.89 -10.45 4.83
CA LEU A 169 3.03 -11.35 4.90
C LEU A 169 4.28 -10.71 4.32
N HIS A 170 4.20 -10.20 3.09
CA HIS A 170 5.35 -9.57 2.44
C HIS A 170 5.81 -8.32 3.19
N GLY A 171 4.91 -7.61 3.86
CA GLY A 171 5.21 -6.46 4.71
C GLY A 171 6.16 -6.79 5.86
N GLN A 172 6.20 -8.04 6.33
CA GLN A 172 7.13 -8.44 7.40
C GLN A 172 8.61 -8.39 6.97
N CYS A 173 8.87 -8.36 5.66
CA CYS A 173 10.23 -8.23 5.12
C CYS A 173 10.73 -6.78 5.03
N PHE A 174 9.90 -5.80 5.43
CA PHE A 174 10.20 -4.39 5.29
C PHE A 174 11.29 -3.94 6.27
N ILE A 175 12.40 -3.48 5.76
CA ILE A 175 13.55 -2.92 6.47
C ILE A 175 14.04 -3.79 7.64
N SER A 176 13.43 -3.65 8.81
CA SER A 176 13.71 -4.44 10.01
C SER A 176 12.54 -4.38 10.99
N LYS A 177 12.48 -5.31 11.92
CA LYS A 177 11.48 -5.29 12.99
C LYS A 177 11.56 -4.01 13.83
N LYS A 178 12.76 -3.54 14.12
CA LYS A 178 12.99 -2.28 14.83
C LYS A 178 12.34 -1.10 14.08
N ALA A 179 12.59 -0.97 12.77
CA ALA A 179 12.00 0.10 11.96
C ALA A 179 10.46 0.02 11.93
N GLN A 180 9.90 -1.19 11.83
CA GLN A 180 8.45 -1.40 11.86
C GLN A 180 7.84 -0.93 13.18
N ASP A 181 8.47 -1.24 14.30
CA ASP A 181 8.02 -0.85 15.65
C ASP A 181 8.14 0.66 15.84
N GLU A 182 9.25 1.27 15.42
CA GLU A 182 9.47 2.74 15.50
C GLU A 182 8.46 3.51 14.64
N ILE A 183 8.19 3.06 13.41
CA ILE A 183 7.16 3.67 12.55
C ILE A 183 5.77 3.53 13.20
N SER A 184 5.47 2.38 13.80
CA SER A 184 4.21 2.16 14.50
C SER A 184 4.05 3.10 15.69
N GLN A 185 5.09 3.32 16.48
CA GLN A 185 5.10 4.30 17.59
C GLN A 185 4.91 5.72 17.05
N LEU A 186 5.58 6.07 15.97
CA LEU A 186 5.46 7.37 15.34
C LEU A 186 4.01 7.66 14.87
N LYS A 187 3.34 6.65 14.30
CA LYS A 187 1.94 6.74 13.90
C LYS A 187 0.99 6.92 15.09
N ILE A 188 1.27 6.27 16.22
CA ILE A 188 0.51 6.42 17.47
C ILE A 188 0.69 7.83 18.03
N ALA A 189 1.92 8.35 18.02
CA ALA A 189 2.22 9.70 18.52
C ALA A 189 1.67 10.81 17.61
N HIS A 190 1.50 10.54 16.31
CA HIS A 190 1.05 11.51 15.30
C HIS A 190 -0.11 10.97 14.47
N PRO A 191 -1.30 10.71 15.04
CA PRO A 191 -2.40 10.03 14.36
C PRO A 191 -3.01 10.85 13.20
N ASP A 192 -2.79 12.15 13.17
CA ASP A 192 -3.26 13.08 12.13
C ASP A 192 -2.26 13.26 10.98
N LYS A 193 -1.04 12.69 11.09
CA LYS A 193 0.04 12.86 10.12
C LYS A 193 0.30 11.60 9.30
N SER A 194 0.85 11.80 8.12
CA SER A 194 1.42 10.76 7.28
C SER A 194 2.89 10.56 7.62
N VAL A 195 3.37 9.34 7.62
CA VAL A 195 4.80 9.09 7.82
C VAL A 195 5.51 9.15 6.47
N MET A 196 6.57 9.95 6.36
CA MET A 196 7.46 10.00 5.22
C MET A 196 8.73 9.20 5.52
N LEU A 197 9.01 8.21 4.69
CA LEU A 197 10.25 7.42 4.79
C LEU A 197 11.40 8.18 4.12
N VAL A 198 12.50 8.40 4.84
CA VAL A 198 13.64 9.21 4.37
C VAL A 198 14.92 8.41 4.32
N ALA A 199 15.65 8.53 3.20
CA ALA A 199 17.07 8.18 3.08
C ALA A 199 17.90 9.43 3.37
N GLU A 200 18.47 9.54 4.58
CA GLU A 200 19.29 10.67 4.97
C GLU A 200 20.73 10.48 4.46
N LYS A 201 21.32 11.52 3.90
CA LYS A 201 22.65 11.47 3.22
C LYS A 201 22.76 10.43 2.11
N GLY A 202 21.62 9.98 1.57
CA GLY A 202 21.55 8.91 0.58
C GLY A 202 20.45 9.06 -0.46
N THR A 203 20.48 8.16 -1.42
CA THR A 203 19.51 8.02 -2.50
C THR A 203 18.43 7.00 -2.12
N MET A 204 17.18 7.39 -2.26
CA MET A 204 16.05 6.49 -2.06
C MET A 204 15.83 5.57 -3.26
N GLY A 205 15.71 4.27 -3.03
CA GLY A 205 15.27 3.29 -4.03
C GLY A 205 16.34 2.86 -5.02
N VAL A 206 17.58 2.71 -4.57
CA VAL A 206 18.69 2.20 -5.37
C VAL A 206 18.47 0.72 -5.71
N GLY A 207 18.89 0.31 -6.89
CA GLY A 207 18.79 -1.07 -7.40
C GLY A 207 17.59 -1.27 -8.34
N SER A 208 17.07 -2.50 -8.39
CA SER A 208 15.95 -2.82 -9.28
C SER A 208 14.64 -2.26 -8.75
N SER A 209 13.84 -1.66 -9.62
CA SER A 209 12.56 -1.06 -9.21
C SER A 209 11.51 -2.13 -8.91
N ARG A 210 10.87 -2.04 -7.73
CA ARG A 210 9.87 -3.01 -7.26
C ARG A 210 8.65 -2.30 -6.69
N MET A 211 7.50 -2.51 -7.31
CA MET A 211 6.21 -2.03 -6.78
C MET A 211 5.93 -2.57 -5.38
N SER A 212 6.35 -3.81 -5.08
CA SER A 212 6.21 -4.40 -3.75
C SER A 212 6.95 -3.61 -2.66
N GLY A 213 8.07 -2.97 -2.97
CA GLY A 213 8.74 -2.06 -2.04
C GLY A 213 7.88 -0.86 -1.68
N VAL A 214 7.26 -0.21 -2.67
CA VAL A 214 6.31 0.89 -2.42
C VAL A 214 5.09 0.41 -1.64
N ASN A 215 4.58 -0.79 -1.95
CA ASN A 215 3.46 -1.38 -1.20
C ASN A 215 3.82 -1.64 0.27
N ASN A 216 5.06 -2.06 0.57
CA ASN A 216 5.52 -2.25 1.94
C ASN A 216 5.67 -0.91 2.69
N VAL A 217 6.23 0.11 2.01
CA VAL A 217 6.21 1.47 2.57
C VAL A 217 4.79 1.86 2.95
N ALA A 218 3.87 1.69 2.04
CA ALA A 218 2.49 2.05 2.22
C ALA A 218 1.81 1.27 3.36
N LEU A 219 2.10 -0.01 3.52
CA LEU A 219 1.56 -0.84 4.62
C LEU A 219 2.00 -0.29 5.98
N TRP A 220 3.27 0.05 6.13
CA TRP A 220 3.82 0.49 7.41
C TRP A 220 3.58 1.97 7.69
N THR A 221 3.71 2.84 6.68
CA THR A 221 3.59 4.30 6.86
C THR A 221 2.18 4.83 6.62
N GLY A 222 1.34 4.10 5.90
CA GLY A 222 -0.03 4.51 5.55
C GLY A 222 -1.04 4.37 6.68
N LYS A 223 -2.19 5.01 6.50
CA LYS A 223 -3.38 4.74 7.32
C LYS A 223 -4.14 3.54 6.73
N LYS A 224 -4.69 2.71 7.60
CA LYS A 224 -5.52 1.56 7.20
C LYS A 224 -6.87 2.10 6.75
N ALA A 225 -7.01 2.44 5.47
CA ALA A 225 -8.26 3.00 4.95
C ALA A 225 -9.07 1.99 4.13
N SER A 226 -8.43 1.36 3.16
CA SER A 226 -9.01 0.31 2.34
C SER A 226 -7.91 -0.65 1.90
N PRO A 227 -8.18 -1.95 1.82
CA PRO A 227 -7.16 -2.93 1.41
C PRO A 227 -6.71 -2.77 -0.04
N TYR A 228 -7.51 -2.15 -0.90
CA TYR A 228 -7.23 -1.99 -2.32
C TYR A 228 -6.83 -0.60 -2.73
N ILE A 229 -7.37 0.37 -2.04
CA ILE A 229 -7.04 1.77 -2.18
C ILE A 229 -6.65 2.25 -0.78
N PRO A 230 -5.64 1.62 -0.18
CA PRO A 230 -5.34 1.84 1.22
C PRO A 230 -4.80 3.25 1.48
N TYR A 231 -4.58 4.04 0.41
CA TYR A 231 -3.75 5.23 0.49
C TYR A 231 -4.43 6.46 -0.05
N VAL A 232 -5.72 6.39 -0.30
CA VAL A 232 -6.52 7.50 -0.78
C VAL A 232 -6.45 8.62 0.20
N ASN A 233 -5.89 9.17 0.79
CA ASN A 233 -5.66 10.31 1.68
C ASN A 233 -4.26 10.27 2.30
N VAL A 234 -3.55 9.15 2.11
CA VAL A 234 -2.19 8.98 2.62
C VAL A 234 -1.41 8.11 1.65
N ALA A 235 -1.05 8.68 0.51
CA ALA A 235 -0.12 8.05 -0.41
C ALA A 235 1.18 7.67 0.34
N PRO A 236 1.82 6.54 0.02
CA PRO A 236 3.15 6.28 0.55
C PRO A 236 4.09 7.40 0.12
N ILE A 237 4.74 8.02 1.10
CA ILE A 237 5.63 9.15 0.87
C ILE A 237 7.05 8.68 1.13
N VAL A 238 7.90 8.84 0.13
CA VAL A 238 9.33 8.51 0.22
C VAL A 238 10.17 9.69 -0.22
N ALA A 239 11.31 9.87 0.44
CA ALA A 239 12.22 10.97 0.14
C ALA A 239 13.68 10.53 0.24
N GLY A 240 14.55 11.18 -0.52
CA GLY A 240 15.99 11.06 -0.40
C GLY A 240 16.64 12.43 -0.38
N THR A 241 17.61 12.64 0.52
CA THR A 241 18.33 13.91 0.60
C THR A 241 19.35 14.06 -0.53
N ASN A 242 19.85 12.93 -1.09
CA ASN A 242 20.65 12.89 -2.31
C ASN A 242 19.83 12.45 -3.54
N GLY A 243 18.48 12.56 -3.44
CA GLY A 243 17.58 12.25 -4.53
C GLY A 243 16.89 10.90 -4.41
N ILE A 244 16.13 10.58 -5.46
CA ILE A 244 15.45 9.28 -5.63
C ILE A 244 15.93 8.69 -6.94
N SER A 245 16.24 7.39 -6.94
CA SER A 245 16.55 6.67 -8.18
C SER A 245 15.43 6.91 -9.22
N PRO A 246 15.75 7.34 -10.46
CA PRO A 246 14.73 7.71 -11.46
C PRO A 246 13.73 6.59 -11.75
N ILE A 247 14.23 5.34 -11.82
CA ILE A 247 13.36 4.17 -12.03
C ILE A 247 12.43 3.96 -10.84
N PHE A 248 12.93 4.11 -9.62
CA PHE A 248 12.11 3.98 -8.41
C PHE A 248 11.12 5.12 -8.27
N LEU A 249 11.49 6.36 -8.59
CA LEU A 249 10.59 7.51 -8.61
C LEU A 249 9.39 7.28 -9.57
N THR A 250 9.66 6.70 -10.74
CA THR A 250 8.60 6.29 -11.67
C THR A 250 7.69 5.24 -11.02
N THR A 251 8.28 4.23 -10.38
CA THR A 251 7.52 3.17 -9.69
C THR A 251 6.69 3.71 -8.54
N VAL A 252 7.22 4.63 -7.74
CA VAL A 252 6.46 5.32 -6.68
C VAL A 252 5.23 5.99 -7.28
N GLY A 253 5.40 6.76 -8.37
CA GLY A 253 4.29 7.46 -9.02
C GLY A 253 3.23 6.53 -9.59
N VAL A 254 3.61 5.47 -10.31
CA VAL A 254 2.64 4.51 -10.89
C VAL A 254 1.97 3.60 -9.84
N THR A 255 2.57 3.50 -8.65
CA THR A 255 1.97 2.80 -7.51
C THR A 255 1.06 3.71 -6.67
N GLY A 256 0.93 4.98 -7.04
CA GLY A 256 0.09 5.96 -6.34
C GLY A 256 0.80 6.63 -5.16
N GLY A 257 2.13 6.59 -5.11
CA GLY A 257 2.93 7.21 -4.08
C GLY A 257 3.43 8.61 -4.43
N ILE A 258 4.01 9.28 -3.44
CA ILE A 258 4.66 10.59 -3.56
C ILE A 258 6.17 10.39 -3.34
N GLY A 259 6.96 10.68 -4.37
CA GLY A 259 8.42 10.67 -4.29
C GLY A 259 8.94 12.10 -4.21
N ILE A 260 9.81 12.39 -3.25
CA ILE A 260 10.35 13.73 -3.00
C ILE A 260 11.87 13.69 -3.03
N ASP A 261 12.46 14.37 -4.01
CA ASP A 261 13.87 14.71 -3.99
C ASP A 261 14.03 15.96 -3.12
N LEU A 262 14.54 15.76 -1.91
CA LEU A 262 14.63 16.83 -0.91
C LEU A 262 15.68 17.89 -1.28
N LYS A 263 16.67 17.57 -2.15
CA LYS A 263 17.73 18.49 -2.59
C LYS A 263 18.35 19.28 -1.43
N ASN A 264 18.53 18.60 -0.32
CA ASN A 264 18.84 19.20 0.96
C ASN A 264 20.36 19.48 1.13
N TRP A 265 21.16 18.85 0.29
CA TRP A 265 22.62 19.03 0.30
C TRP A 265 23.03 19.92 -0.85
N VAL A 266 23.72 21.01 -0.53
CA VAL A 266 24.26 21.97 -1.51
C VAL A 266 25.75 22.14 -1.33
N LYS A 267 26.42 22.54 -2.38
CA LYS A 267 27.84 22.88 -2.31
C LYS A 267 28.00 24.12 -1.44
N LYS A 268 28.78 23.99 -0.35
CA LYS A 268 29.09 25.10 0.54
C LYS A 268 29.84 26.17 -0.18
N LYS A 269 29.46 27.43 0.03
CA LYS A 269 30.09 28.60 -0.59
C LYS A 269 30.68 29.51 0.47
N ASP A 270 31.77 30.19 0.13
CA ASP A 270 32.32 31.27 0.92
C ASP A 270 31.52 32.57 0.77
N SER A 271 31.95 33.65 1.46
CA SER A 271 31.35 34.97 1.40
C SER A 271 31.29 35.57 -0.01
N ASP A 272 32.19 35.16 -0.89
CA ASP A 272 32.32 35.67 -2.26
C ASP A 272 31.56 34.80 -3.27
N GLY A 273 30.91 33.71 -2.80
CA GLY A 273 30.12 32.80 -3.61
C GLY A 273 30.90 31.64 -4.26
N ASN A 274 32.21 31.50 -3.97
CA ASN A 274 33.02 30.41 -4.48
C ASN A 274 32.75 29.11 -3.71
N ILE A 275 32.84 27.97 -4.41
CA ILE A 275 32.66 26.66 -3.80
C ILE A 275 33.88 26.35 -2.92
N ILE A 276 33.64 25.99 -1.65
CA ILE A 276 34.66 25.55 -0.72
C ILE A 276 34.97 24.07 -1.00
N LEU A 277 36.26 23.77 -1.20
CA LEU A 277 36.75 22.41 -1.44
C LEU A 277 37.41 21.82 -0.18
N ASN A 278 37.34 20.51 -0.05
CA ASN A 278 38.08 19.77 0.98
C ASN A 278 39.56 19.60 0.55
N ASN A 279 40.36 18.92 1.38
CA ASN A 279 41.80 18.67 1.09
C ASN A 279 42.07 17.83 -0.15
N ASP A 280 41.07 17.09 -0.63
CA ASP A 280 41.12 16.22 -1.82
C ASP A 280 40.62 16.96 -3.09
N GLY A 281 40.27 18.23 -2.97
CA GLY A 281 39.77 19.06 -4.06
C GLY A 281 38.25 18.84 -4.37
N GLU A 282 37.52 18.16 -3.51
CA GLU A 282 36.09 17.92 -3.69
C GLU A 282 35.25 19.00 -2.98
N PRO A 283 34.07 19.37 -3.53
CA PRO A 283 33.17 20.32 -2.90
C PRO A 283 32.70 19.85 -1.50
N ILE A 284 32.90 20.70 -0.50
CA ILE A 284 32.26 20.49 0.80
C ILE A 284 30.76 20.70 0.62
N LEU A 285 29.95 19.74 1.11
CA LEU A 285 28.49 19.87 1.13
C LEU A 285 28.04 20.43 2.48
N GLU A 286 27.00 21.26 2.44
CA GLU A 286 26.30 21.71 3.62
C GLU A 286 24.82 21.37 3.51
N GLN A 287 24.21 21.08 4.66
CA GLN A 287 22.80 20.74 4.76
C GLN A 287 21.97 22.01 4.95
N LEU A 288 20.99 22.24 4.08
CA LEU A 288 20.12 23.41 4.15
C LEU A 288 19.14 23.38 5.30
N TYR A 289 18.72 22.18 5.71
CA TYR A 289 17.82 21.95 6.83
C TYR A 289 17.96 20.51 7.33
N SER A 290 17.76 20.30 8.62
CA SER A 290 17.79 18.96 9.21
C SER A 290 16.52 18.18 8.88
N VAL A 291 16.69 16.89 8.56
CA VAL A 291 15.59 15.94 8.44
C VAL A 291 15.90 14.76 9.34
N GLU A 292 15.38 14.84 10.54
CA GLU A 292 15.51 13.80 11.56
C GLU A 292 14.19 13.04 11.71
N THR A 293 14.22 11.87 12.33
CA THR A 293 12.98 11.18 12.71
C THR A 293 12.17 12.07 13.65
N GLY A 294 10.89 12.28 13.30
CA GLY A 294 10.01 13.17 14.06
C GLY A 294 9.93 14.60 13.50
N THR A 295 10.72 14.97 12.49
CA THR A 295 10.58 16.28 11.83
C THR A 295 9.20 16.42 11.21
N GLU A 296 8.50 17.50 11.53
CA GLU A 296 7.16 17.77 11.01
C GLU A 296 7.22 18.68 9.78
N LEU A 297 6.49 18.29 8.73
CA LEU A 297 6.45 18.97 7.44
C LEU A 297 5.02 19.02 6.90
N THR A 298 4.77 19.87 5.92
CA THR A 298 3.46 19.95 5.24
C THR A 298 3.63 20.00 3.71
N ILE A 299 2.95 19.10 2.98
CA ILE A 299 2.76 19.26 1.54
C ILE A 299 1.45 20.04 1.31
N ASN A 300 1.54 21.14 0.62
CA ASN A 300 0.38 21.80 0.07
C ASN A 300 0.15 21.33 -1.37
N THR A 301 -0.94 20.61 -1.60
CA THR A 301 -1.23 19.97 -2.89
C THR A 301 -1.71 20.96 -3.95
N LYS A 302 -2.20 22.14 -3.56
CA LYS A 302 -2.56 23.23 -4.50
C LYS A 302 -1.32 23.93 -5.03
N THR A 303 -0.42 24.35 -4.13
CA THR A 303 0.84 24.99 -4.53
C THR A 303 1.86 23.98 -5.02
N LYS A 304 1.65 22.69 -4.73
CA LYS A 304 2.56 21.56 -5.06
C LYS A 304 3.95 21.78 -4.48
N LYS A 305 4.00 22.18 -3.21
CA LYS A 305 5.25 22.49 -2.50
C LYS A 305 5.26 21.81 -1.14
N LEU A 306 6.47 21.46 -0.70
CA LEU A 306 6.77 20.98 0.66
C LEU A 306 7.23 22.17 1.49
N TYR A 307 6.69 22.30 2.69
CA TYR A 307 6.97 23.35 3.65
C TYR A 307 7.44 22.77 4.98
N ASN A 308 8.09 23.62 5.80
CA ASN A 308 8.25 23.37 7.23
C ASN A 308 6.88 23.27 7.94
N LYS A 309 6.87 22.86 9.19
CA LYS A 309 5.64 22.64 9.98
C LYS A 309 4.71 23.86 10.00
N GLU A 310 5.25 25.04 10.18
CA GLU A 310 4.54 26.32 10.29
C GLU A 310 4.12 26.89 8.93
N GLU A 311 4.50 26.24 7.85
CA GLU A 311 4.29 26.70 6.46
C GLU A 311 4.88 28.07 6.15
N THR A 312 5.88 28.51 6.91
CA THR A 312 6.57 29.81 6.75
C THR A 312 7.75 29.73 5.79
N LYS A 313 8.29 28.53 5.55
CA LYS A 313 9.44 28.29 4.67
C LYS A 313 9.13 27.19 3.68
N GLU A 314 9.19 27.53 2.41
CA GLU A 314 9.19 26.56 1.31
C GLU A 314 10.52 25.80 1.30
N LEU A 315 10.46 24.48 1.20
CA LEU A 315 11.63 23.61 1.17
C LEU A 315 11.91 23.07 -0.23
N VAL A 316 10.89 22.49 -0.87
CA VAL A 316 11.03 21.80 -2.16
C VAL A 316 9.75 21.89 -2.98
N ASP A 317 9.90 22.04 -4.31
CA ASP A 317 8.82 21.85 -5.29
C ASP A 317 8.55 20.36 -5.49
N VAL A 318 7.30 19.95 -5.31
CA VAL A 318 6.84 18.56 -5.46
C VAL A 318 5.85 18.41 -6.62
N SER A 319 5.79 19.36 -7.53
CA SER A 319 4.85 19.40 -8.67
C SER A 319 4.95 18.15 -9.55
N SER A 320 6.14 17.58 -9.68
CA SER A 320 6.38 16.35 -10.43
C SER A 320 5.62 15.13 -9.88
N SER A 321 5.27 15.13 -8.59
CA SER A 321 4.46 14.10 -7.93
C SER A 321 2.95 14.36 -8.03
N PHE A 322 2.53 15.59 -8.41
CA PHE A 322 1.13 15.99 -8.49
C PHE A 322 0.69 16.35 -9.92
N THR A 323 1.18 15.61 -10.92
CA THR A 323 0.61 15.67 -12.27
C THR A 323 -0.81 15.08 -12.26
N ARG A 324 -1.67 15.48 -13.20
CA ARG A 324 -3.05 14.97 -13.31
C ARG A 324 -3.08 13.43 -13.26
N GLN A 325 -2.22 12.77 -14.03
CA GLN A 325 -2.15 11.30 -14.08
C GLN A 325 -1.75 10.68 -12.74
N LYS A 326 -0.73 11.24 -12.06
CA LYS A 326 -0.28 10.73 -10.75
C LYS A 326 -1.33 10.93 -9.66
N VAL A 327 -2.08 12.02 -9.70
CA VAL A 327 -3.23 12.26 -8.81
C VAL A 327 -4.30 11.19 -9.02
N GLU A 328 -4.61 10.81 -10.26
CA GLU A 328 -5.54 9.70 -10.52
C GLU A 328 -4.97 8.36 -9.98
N PHE A 329 -3.67 8.11 -10.16
CA PHE A 329 -3.03 6.93 -9.58
C PHE A 329 -3.08 6.93 -8.05
N MET A 330 -2.87 8.07 -7.40
CA MET A 330 -3.02 8.18 -5.94
C MET A 330 -4.42 7.80 -5.50
N LYS A 331 -5.45 8.32 -6.17
CA LYS A 331 -6.86 8.02 -5.86
C LYS A 331 -7.19 6.54 -6.04
N ALA A 332 -6.69 5.92 -7.09
CA ALA A 332 -6.99 4.53 -7.43
C ALA A 332 -6.09 3.51 -6.73
N GLY A 333 -5.08 3.96 -5.95
CA GLY A 333 -4.09 3.06 -5.35
C GLY A 333 -3.12 2.46 -6.37
N GLY A 334 -2.90 3.18 -7.49
CA GLY A 334 -1.94 2.85 -8.53
C GLY A 334 -2.55 2.69 -9.93
N SER A 335 -1.68 2.67 -10.93
CA SER A 335 -2.06 2.55 -12.35
C SER A 335 -2.75 1.23 -12.68
N TYR A 336 -2.35 0.14 -12.03
CA TYR A 336 -2.96 -1.17 -12.28
C TYR A 336 -4.42 -1.21 -11.84
N SER A 337 -4.77 -0.56 -10.73
CA SER A 337 -6.16 -0.44 -10.29
C SER A 337 -7.02 0.25 -11.35
N ILE A 338 -6.49 1.28 -12.03
CA ILE A 338 -7.21 1.96 -13.11
C ILE A 338 -7.34 1.05 -14.34
N ILE A 339 -6.26 0.37 -14.74
CA ILE A 339 -6.26 -0.49 -15.94
C ILE A 339 -7.24 -1.65 -15.76
N PHE A 340 -7.10 -2.41 -14.68
CA PHE A 340 -7.97 -3.55 -14.40
C PHE A 340 -9.37 -3.11 -14.02
N GLY A 341 -9.51 -2.01 -13.27
CA GLY A 341 -10.80 -1.47 -12.92
C GLY A 341 -11.62 -1.02 -14.12
N LYS A 342 -11.00 -0.37 -15.13
CA LYS A 342 -11.68 -0.05 -16.38
C LYS A 342 -12.09 -1.30 -17.17
N LYS A 343 -11.27 -2.34 -17.15
CA LYS A 343 -11.64 -3.63 -17.78
C LYS A 343 -12.87 -4.22 -17.09
N LEU A 344 -12.92 -4.22 -15.78
CA LEU A 344 -14.09 -4.68 -15.01
C LEU A 344 -15.31 -3.78 -15.21
N GLN A 345 -15.11 -2.46 -15.27
CA GLN A 345 -16.18 -1.52 -15.56
C GLN A 345 -16.85 -1.83 -16.90
N ASN A 346 -16.07 -1.98 -17.97
CA ASN A 346 -16.58 -2.31 -19.29
C ASN A 346 -17.27 -3.69 -19.31
N PHE A 347 -16.68 -4.68 -18.65
CA PHE A 347 -17.27 -6.01 -18.52
C PHE A 347 -18.63 -5.94 -17.83
N ALA A 348 -18.73 -5.29 -16.69
CA ALA A 348 -19.97 -5.18 -15.93
C ALA A 348 -21.03 -4.35 -16.66
N ALA A 349 -20.65 -3.23 -17.30
CA ALA A 349 -21.57 -2.43 -18.11
C ALA A 349 -22.17 -3.24 -19.26
N ASN A 350 -21.36 -4.02 -19.96
CA ASN A 350 -21.84 -4.89 -21.05
C ASN A 350 -22.88 -5.92 -20.56
N ILE A 351 -22.62 -6.58 -19.42
CA ILE A 351 -23.56 -7.57 -18.86
C ILE A 351 -24.87 -6.91 -18.41
N LEU A 352 -24.77 -5.73 -17.76
CA LEU A 352 -25.94 -5.00 -17.27
C LEU A 352 -26.67 -4.21 -18.36
N ASN A 353 -26.21 -4.24 -19.63
CA ASN A 353 -26.72 -3.45 -20.76
C ASN A 353 -26.76 -1.95 -20.43
N LYS A 354 -25.75 -1.45 -19.71
CA LYS A 354 -25.56 -0.03 -19.42
C LYS A 354 -24.61 0.56 -20.48
N ASP A 355 -25.05 1.59 -21.20
CA ASP A 355 -24.24 2.35 -22.17
C ASP A 355 -23.13 3.20 -21.48
#